data_63d68b8817e028ab19e292dc76143e14
#
_entry.id   63d68b8817e028ab19e292dc76143e14
#
_cell.length_a   1.000
_cell.length_b   1.000
_cell.length_c   1.000
_cell.angle_alpha   90.00
_cell.angle_beta   90.00
_cell.angle_gamma   90.00
#
_symmetry.space_group_name_H-M   'P 1'
#
loop_
_entity.id
_entity.type
_entity.pdbx_description
1 polymer ?
#
loop_
_entity_poly.entity_id
_entity_poly.type
_entity_poly.pdbx_seq_one_letter_code
_entity_poly.pdbx_strand_id
1 'polypeptide(L)'
;VFACVADVGWITGHSYIVYGPLCNGATTVMFESVPTYPDPGRYWQMVATHKISVFYTAPTAIRALMAYGDEPVKKHDRSSLRILGTVGEPINPEAWRWYFQVVGDSKCAIADTYWQTETGGHVMTPLPGVTPMKPGSCCLPFFGVEPKVLDAQSGQEVAWSKGSRADGVLALAKPWPSACRTVWGDHERYMATYLDCYKPYYFTGDGCTKDEDGYYWITGRVDDVLNTSGHRIGTAEVESALVAHPAVAQAATIGYPHDIKGQGICCYLELTK
;
A
#
# COMPACT_ATOMS: atom_id res chain seq x y z
N VAL A 1 18.15 9.34 -9.99
CA VAL A 1 17.25 8.74 -10.97
C VAL A 1 16.12 8.06 -10.24
N PHE A 2 14.89 8.32 -10.63
CA PHE A 2 13.66 7.78 -10.05
C PHE A 2 13.02 6.81 -11.06
N ALA A 3 12.63 5.63 -10.59
CA ALA A 3 11.88 4.67 -11.38
C ALA A 3 10.61 4.27 -10.65
N CYS A 4 9.47 4.62 -11.20
CA CYS A 4 8.18 4.05 -10.85
C CYS A 4 7.76 3.12 -11.98
N VAL A 5 7.49 1.86 -11.64
CA VAL A 5 7.12 0.82 -12.61
C VAL A 5 5.64 0.49 -12.57
N ALA A 6 4.82 1.43 -12.10
CA ALA A 6 3.37 1.34 -12.22
C ALA A 6 2.93 1.52 -13.68
N ASP A 7 1.82 0.90 -14.03
CA ASP A 7 1.18 1.11 -15.33
C ASP A 7 0.75 2.57 -15.51
N VAL A 8 1.00 3.14 -16.69
CA VAL A 8 0.65 4.53 -17.01
C VAL A 8 -0.86 4.78 -17.08
N GLY A 9 -1.68 3.75 -17.16
CA GLY A 9 -3.14 3.83 -17.06
C GLY A 9 -3.66 4.13 -15.66
N TRP A 10 -2.82 3.92 -14.63
CA TRP A 10 -3.15 4.25 -13.24
C TRP A 10 -2.66 5.63 -12.85
N ILE A 11 -3.33 6.25 -11.89
CA ILE A 11 -2.92 7.54 -11.34
C ILE A 11 -1.48 7.53 -10.81
N THR A 12 -1.01 6.40 -10.29
CA THR A 12 0.37 6.23 -9.83
C THR A 12 1.37 6.48 -10.97
N GLY A 13 1.08 5.99 -12.17
CA GLY A 13 1.89 6.28 -13.36
C GLY A 13 1.91 7.77 -13.69
N HIS A 14 0.76 8.44 -13.64
CA HIS A 14 0.67 9.88 -13.88
C HIS A 14 1.44 10.68 -12.83
N SER A 15 1.19 10.42 -11.55
CA SER A 15 1.77 11.21 -10.45
C SER A 15 3.25 10.92 -10.22
N TYR A 16 3.67 9.64 -10.34
CA TYR A 16 5.01 9.22 -9.91
C TYR A 16 5.92 8.72 -11.02
N ILE A 17 5.47 8.67 -12.30
CA ILE A 17 6.38 8.58 -13.45
C ILE A 17 6.59 9.98 -14.05
N VAL A 18 5.50 10.75 -14.20
CA VAL A 18 5.54 12.02 -14.95
C VAL A 18 5.61 13.21 -14.00
N TYR A 19 4.53 13.51 -13.28
CA TYR A 19 4.40 14.82 -12.60
C TYR A 19 5.37 15.00 -11.44
N GLY A 20 5.37 14.11 -10.47
CA GLY A 20 6.18 14.26 -9.25
C GLY A 20 7.67 14.33 -9.52
N PRO A 21 8.28 13.36 -10.21
CA PRO A 21 9.70 13.38 -10.51
C PRO A 21 10.12 14.61 -11.33
N LEU A 22 9.38 14.95 -12.38
CA LEU A 22 9.72 16.08 -13.26
C LEU A 22 9.56 17.44 -12.56
N CYS A 23 8.52 17.62 -11.74
CA CYS A 23 8.36 18.83 -10.92
C CYS A 23 9.51 19.03 -9.92
N ASN A 24 10.18 17.94 -9.52
CA ASN A 24 11.33 17.97 -8.64
C ASN A 24 12.68 17.97 -9.39
N GLY A 25 12.69 18.13 -10.71
CA GLY A 25 13.91 18.12 -11.53
C GLY A 25 14.62 16.77 -11.54
N ALA A 26 13.92 15.68 -11.18
CA ALA A 26 14.49 14.34 -11.17
C ALA A 26 14.46 13.71 -12.58
N THR A 27 15.47 12.91 -12.87
CA THR A 27 15.41 12.01 -14.02
C THR A 27 14.44 10.89 -13.71
N THR A 28 13.42 10.69 -14.54
CA THR A 28 12.46 9.60 -14.43
C THR A 28 12.72 8.54 -15.49
N VAL A 29 12.43 7.28 -15.15
CA VAL A 29 12.52 6.13 -16.06
C VAL A 29 11.13 5.71 -16.47
N MET A 30 10.88 5.60 -17.77
CA MET A 30 9.68 4.98 -18.33
C MET A 30 10.04 3.56 -18.76
N PHE A 31 9.34 2.59 -18.21
CA PHE A 31 9.61 1.17 -18.42
C PHE A 31 8.45 0.52 -19.19
N GLU A 32 8.76 -0.01 -20.37
CA GLU A 32 7.81 -0.71 -21.23
C GLU A 32 8.04 -2.21 -21.12
N SER A 33 7.41 -2.85 -20.14
CA SER A 33 7.42 -4.30 -19.97
C SER A 33 6.59 -4.73 -18.76
N VAL A 34 6.62 -6.02 -18.44
CA VAL A 34 6.09 -6.57 -17.18
C VAL A 34 7.24 -7.06 -16.30
N PRO A 35 7.03 -7.24 -14.97
CA PRO A 35 8.11 -7.53 -14.02
C PRO A 35 8.99 -8.73 -14.36
N THR A 36 8.41 -9.73 -15.02
CA THR A 36 9.04 -11.03 -15.27
C THR A 36 9.50 -11.25 -16.71
N TYR A 37 9.37 -10.25 -17.60
CA TYR A 37 9.77 -10.36 -18.99
C TYR A 37 10.99 -9.50 -19.30
N PRO A 38 12.01 -10.00 -20.06
CA PRO A 38 12.15 -11.38 -20.55
C PRO A 38 12.58 -12.37 -19.46
N ASP A 39 13.03 -11.89 -18.32
CA ASP A 39 13.39 -12.68 -17.14
C ASP A 39 13.13 -11.88 -15.84
N PRO A 40 13.01 -12.52 -14.66
CA PRO A 40 12.70 -11.85 -13.39
C PRO A 40 13.83 -10.94 -12.87
N GLY A 41 14.98 -10.90 -13.49
CA GLY A 41 16.07 -9.95 -13.19
C GLY A 41 15.95 -8.60 -13.90
N ARG A 42 14.98 -8.43 -14.78
CA ARG A 42 14.83 -7.26 -15.65
C ARG A 42 14.83 -5.92 -14.91
N TYR A 43 14.10 -5.81 -13.81
CA TYR A 43 14.08 -4.58 -13.01
C TYR A 43 15.45 -4.26 -12.42
N TRP A 44 16.17 -5.27 -11.97
CA TRP A 44 17.48 -5.10 -11.34
C TRP A 44 18.56 -4.79 -12.35
N GLN A 45 18.44 -5.35 -13.56
CA GLN A 45 19.27 -4.95 -14.71
C GLN A 45 19.07 -3.45 -15.02
N MET A 46 17.82 -2.99 -15.05
CA MET A 46 17.49 -1.58 -15.27
C MET A 46 18.08 -0.70 -14.17
N VAL A 47 17.97 -1.11 -12.90
CA VAL A 47 18.59 -0.44 -11.76
C VAL A 47 20.09 -0.30 -11.95
N ALA A 48 20.77 -1.37 -12.30
CA ALA A 48 22.22 -1.39 -12.53
C ALA A 48 22.64 -0.46 -13.69
N THR A 49 21.91 -0.55 -14.81
CA THR A 49 22.22 0.19 -16.05
C THR A 49 22.02 1.70 -15.88
N HIS A 50 20.91 2.10 -15.28
CA HIS A 50 20.54 3.53 -15.19
C HIS A 50 20.88 4.16 -13.83
N LYS A 51 21.55 3.39 -12.94
CA LYS A 51 21.93 3.86 -11.59
C LYS A 51 20.73 4.47 -10.83
N ILE A 52 19.63 3.74 -10.83
CA ILE A 52 18.39 4.15 -10.18
C ILE A 52 18.62 4.26 -8.67
N SER A 53 18.23 5.37 -8.08
CA SER A 53 18.38 5.63 -6.65
C SER A 53 17.09 5.45 -5.85
N VAL A 54 15.95 5.58 -6.52
CA VAL A 54 14.61 5.37 -5.93
C VAL A 54 13.83 4.45 -6.85
N PHE A 55 13.34 3.34 -6.30
CA PHE A 55 12.53 2.37 -7.03
C PHE A 55 11.16 2.22 -6.35
N TYR A 56 10.07 2.42 -7.12
CA TYR A 56 8.71 2.48 -6.62
C TYR A 56 7.81 1.53 -7.39
N THR A 57 7.16 0.61 -6.68
CA THR A 57 6.37 -0.48 -7.28
C THR A 57 5.24 -0.96 -6.37
N ALA A 58 4.39 -1.85 -6.87
CA ALA A 58 3.31 -2.45 -6.09
C ALA A 58 3.77 -3.72 -5.34
N PRO A 59 3.21 -4.01 -4.15
CA PRO A 59 3.45 -5.26 -3.42
C PRO A 59 3.19 -6.53 -4.23
N THR A 60 2.18 -6.54 -5.09
CA THR A 60 1.92 -7.65 -6.01
C THR A 60 3.11 -7.94 -6.92
N ALA A 61 3.77 -6.91 -7.47
CA ALA A 61 4.98 -7.11 -8.29
C ALA A 61 6.15 -7.66 -7.44
N ILE A 62 6.29 -7.21 -6.19
CA ILE A 62 7.30 -7.71 -5.25
C ILE A 62 7.07 -9.19 -4.96
N ARG A 63 5.85 -9.59 -4.62
CA ARG A 63 5.49 -11.01 -4.38
C ARG A 63 5.75 -11.89 -5.60
N ALA A 64 5.36 -11.42 -6.79
CA ALA A 64 5.63 -12.14 -8.03
C ALA A 64 7.12 -12.37 -8.26
N LEU A 65 7.98 -11.39 -7.93
CA LEU A 65 9.43 -11.52 -8.05
C LEU A 65 10.04 -12.40 -6.96
N MET A 66 9.52 -12.37 -5.74
CA MET A 66 9.92 -13.26 -4.65
C MET A 66 9.82 -14.74 -5.03
N ALA A 67 8.77 -15.11 -5.77
CA ALA A 67 8.55 -16.49 -6.21
C ALA A 67 9.69 -17.06 -7.07
N TYR A 68 10.55 -16.22 -7.66
CA TYR A 68 11.72 -16.62 -8.43
C TYR A 68 13.00 -16.71 -7.59
N GLY A 69 12.91 -16.47 -6.28
CA GLY A 69 14.05 -16.48 -5.37
C GLY A 69 14.95 -15.24 -5.48
N ASP A 70 16.08 -15.30 -4.81
CA ASP A 70 16.99 -14.16 -4.65
C ASP A 70 17.98 -13.97 -5.81
N GLU A 71 18.30 -15.05 -6.54
CA GLU A 71 19.34 -15.04 -7.54
C GLU A 71 19.13 -14.01 -8.66
N PRO A 72 17.91 -13.85 -9.22
CA PRO A 72 17.66 -12.82 -10.22
C PRO A 72 17.93 -11.40 -9.74
N VAL A 73 17.80 -11.18 -8.44
CA VAL A 73 18.08 -9.88 -7.80
C VAL A 73 19.58 -9.70 -7.61
N LYS A 74 20.22 -10.70 -6.97
CA LYS A 74 21.62 -10.62 -6.51
C LYS A 74 22.65 -10.54 -7.62
N LYS A 75 22.33 -11.07 -8.81
CA LYS A 75 23.23 -11.03 -9.97
C LYS A 75 23.47 -9.63 -10.55
N HIS A 76 22.68 -8.63 -10.16
CA HIS A 76 22.79 -7.25 -10.66
C HIS A 76 23.28 -6.28 -9.60
N ASP A 77 24.05 -5.26 -10.03
CA ASP A 77 24.49 -4.17 -9.15
C ASP A 77 23.31 -3.26 -8.75
N ARG A 78 23.02 -3.19 -7.48
CA ARG A 78 21.96 -2.36 -6.89
C ARG A 78 22.51 -1.30 -5.93
N SER A 79 23.82 -1.10 -5.95
CA SER A 79 24.50 -0.16 -5.02
C SER A 79 24.03 1.29 -5.13
N SER A 80 23.38 1.65 -6.24
CA SER A 80 22.77 2.98 -6.44
C SER A 80 21.46 3.18 -5.70
N LEU A 81 20.77 2.10 -5.29
CA LEU A 81 19.50 2.20 -4.56
C LEU A 81 19.69 2.80 -3.17
N ARG A 82 18.79 3.69 -2.81
CA ARG A 82 18.70 4.34 -1.49
C ARG A 82 17.31 4.20 -0.89
N ILE A 83 16.27 4.25 -1.71
CA ILE A 83 14.87 4.19 -1.29
C ILE A 83 14.14 3.17 -2.15
N LEU A 84 13.40 2.32 -1.49
CA LEU A 84 12.49 1.36 -2.10
C LEU A 84 11.07 1.73 -1.66
N GLY A 85 10.20 2.01 -2.59
CA GLY A 85 8.83 2.41 -2.28
C GLY A 85 7.80 1.36 -2.66
N THR A 86 6.69 1.34 -1.93
CA THR A 86 5.53 0.48 -2.20
C THR A 86 4.24 1.28 -2.26
N VAL A 87 3.31 0.86 -3.10
CA VAL A 87 2.07 1.59 -3.39
C VAL A 87 0.96 0.68 -3.90
N GLY A 88 -0.28 1.10 -3.66
CA GLY A 88 -1.50 0.56 -4.30
C GLY A 88 -2.23 -0.48 -3.48
N GLU A 89 -1.56 -1.18 -2.60
CA GLU A 89 -2.12 -2.15 -1.67
C GLU A 89 -1.25 -2.26 -0.41
N PRO A 90 -1.77 -2.75 0.72
CA PRO A 90 -0.94 -3.03 1.88
C PRO A 90 0.13 -4.08 1.55
N ILE A 91 1.37 -3.83 1.94
CA ILE A 91 2.44 -4.82 1.82
C ILE A 91 2.45 -5.72 3.06
N ASN A 92 2.43 -7.04 2.87
CA ASN A 92 2.58 -7.95 4.00
C ASN A 92 4.02 -7.89 4.56
N PRO A 93 4.21 -8.14 5.87
CA PRO A 93 5.52 -8.02 6.52
C PRO A 93 6.60 -8.90 5.89
N GLU A 94 6.24 -10.02 5.29
CA GLU A 94 7.18 -10.95 4.65
C GLU A 94 7.76 -10.40 3.36
N ALA A 95 6.90 -9.92 2.46
CA ALA A 95 7.34 -9.24 1.25
C ALA A 95 8.12 -7.95 1.57
N TRP A 96 7.73 -7.22 2.61
CA TRP A 96 8.47 -6.06 3.08
C TRP A 96 9.89 -6.44 3.53
N ARG A 97 10.05 -7.52 4.33
CA ARG A 97 11.37 -7.98 4.78
C ARG A 97 12.24 -8.45 3.62
N TRP A 98 11.68 -9.21 2.69
CA TRP A 98 12.40 -9.61 1.49
C TRP A 98 12.85 -8.40 0.66
N TYR A 99 11.96 -7.43 0.47
CA TYR A 99 12.26 -6.20 -0.26
C TYR A 99 13.39 -5.42 0.42
N PHE A 100 13.37 -5.31 1.74
CA PHE A 100 14.42 -4.68 2.52
C PHE A 100 15.74 -5.44 2.47
N GLN A 101 15.71 -6.74 2.76
CA GLN A 101 16.91 -7.56 2.95
C GLN A 101 17.56 -7.94 1.61
N VAL A 102 16.77 -8.38 0.64
CA VAL A 102 17.29 -8.92 -0.62
C VAL A 102 17.49 -7.82 -1.66
N VAL A 103 16.46 -7.02 -1.92
CA VAL A 103 16.55 -5.95 -2.92
C VAL A 103 17.39 -4.78 -2.42
N GLY A 104 17.15 -4.37 -1.20
CA GLY A 104 17.79 -3.21 -0.56
C GLY A 104 19.10 -3.50 0.16
N ASP A 105 19.59 -4.75 0.17
CA ASP A 105 20.79 -5.16 0.92
C ASP A 105 20.78 -4.71 2.39
N SER A 106 19.60 -4.65 3.02
CA SER A 106 19.37 -4.12 4.37
C SER A 106 19.88 -2.69 4.59
N LYS A 107 20.01 -1.90 3.53
CA LYS A 107 20.54 -0.53 3.57
C LYS A 107 19.54 0.50 3.09
N CYS A 108 18.62 0.12 2.20
CA CYS A 108 17.63 1.02 1.64
C CYS A 108 16.49 1.28 2.62
N ALA A 109 16.05 2.53 2.71
CA ALA A 109 14.80 2.82 3.40
C ALA A 109 13.61 2.27 2.60
N ILE A 110 12.66 1.63 3.28
CA ILE A 110 11.38 1.24 2.68
C ILE A 110 10.37 2.36 2.93
N ALA A 111 9.91 3.00 1.87
CA ALA A 111 8.82 3.97 1.90
C ALA A 111 7.52 3.28 1.49
N ASP A 112 6.85 2.65 2.45
CA ASP A 112 5.49 2.14 2.25
C ASP A 112 4.53 3.33 2.26
N THR A 113 3.81 3.53 1.16
CA THR A 113 3.00 4.73 0.96
C THR A 113 1.53 4.39 0.90
N TYR A 114 0.74 5.07 1.71
CA TYR A 114 -0.71 5.04 1.59
C TYR A 114 -1.23 6.33 0.98
N TRP A 115 -2.01 6.19 -0.06
CA TRP A 115 -2.76 7.25 -0.73
C TRP A 115 -3.78 6.65 -1.70
N GLN A 116 -4.67 7.47 -2.20
CA GLN A 116 -5.72 7.09 -3.15
C GLN A 116 -5.66 7.98 -4.38
N THR A 117 -6.30 7.58 -5.46
CA THR A 117 -6.50 8.43 -6.65
C THR A 117 -7.05 9.80 -6.24
N GLU A 118 -8.03 9.81 -5.36
CA GLU A 118 -8.76 10.98 -4.90
C GLU A 118 -7.97 11.84 -3.92
N THR A 119 -6.97 11.30 -3.26
CA THR A 119 -6.09 12.08 -2.39
C THR A 119 -4.99 12.81 -3.16
N GLY A 120 -4.71 12.41 -4.39
CA GLY A 120 -3.79 13.05 -5.32
C GLY A 120 -2.30 12.88 -4.99
N GLY A 121 -1.98 12.44 -3.79
CA GLY A 121 -0.62 12.22 -3.30
C GLY A 121 -0.62 11.51 -1.96
N HIS A 122 0.56 11.32 -1.39
CA HIS A 122 0.76 10.58 -0.15
C HIS A 122 -0.02 11.16 1.02
N VAL A 123 -0.78 10.30 1.69
CA VAL A 123 -1.49 10.58 2.94
C VAL A 123 -0.65 10.16 4.13
N MET A 124 -0.06 8.98 4.04
CA MET A 124 0.83 8.43 5.06
C MET A 124 2.04 7.77 4.39
N THR A 125 3.22 7.98 4.95
CA THR A 125 4.47 7.38 4.51
C THR A 125 5.58 7.63 5.53
N PRO A 126 6.55 6.75 5.70
CA PRO A 126 7.73 7.07 6.48
C PRO A 126 8.59 8.12 5.74
N LEU A 127 9.26 8.95 6.50
CA LEU A 127 10.31 9.84 5.97
C LEU A 127 11.65 9.08 6.02
N PRO A 128 12.25 8.75 4.87
CA PRO A 128 13.50 8.00 4.81
C PRO A 128 14.60 8.64 5.64
N GLY A 129 15.24 7.86 6.52
CA GLY A 129 16.29 8.32 7.41
C GLY A 129 15.82 9.07 8.67
N VAL A 130 14.51 9.31 8.82
CA VAL A 130 13.93 10.03 9.96
C VAL A 130 12.93 9.15 10.72
N THR A 131 11.99 8.53 10.01
CA THR A 131 10.95 7.71 10.62
C THR A 131 11.44 6.27 10.77
N PRO A 132 11.46 5.68 11.99
CA PRO A 132 11.66 4.25 12.15
C PRO A 132 10.59 3.49 11.37
N MET A 133 11.00 2.51 10.58
CA MET A 133 10.09 1.75 9.72
C MET A 133 9.55 0.53 10.47
N LYS A 134 8.26 0.20 10.24
CA LYS A 134 7.64 -1.04 10.73
C LYS A 134 7.16 -1.85 9.53
N PRO A 135 7.55 -3.14 9.38
CA PRO A 135 7.13 -3.98 8.26
C PRO A 135 5.61 -4.06 8.10
N GLY A 136 5.07 -3.58 6.98
CA GLY A 136 3.63 -3.58 6.68
C GLY A 136 2.86 -2.35 7.14
N SER A 137 3.50 -1.39 7.82
CA SER A 137 2.88 -0.12 8.21
C SER A 137 3.18 0.97 7.19
N CYS A 138 2.14 1.73 6.82
CA CYS A 138 2.31 2.98 6.07
C CYS A 138 2.80 4.14 6.97
N CYS A 139 3.15 3.84 8.20
CA CYS A 139 3.79 4.66 9.21
C CYS A 139 2.97 5.85 9.71
N LEU A 140 3.41 7.08 9.43
CA LEU A 140 2.91 8.30 10.03
C LEU A 140 2.25 9.21 8.97
N PRO A 141 1.35 10.11 9.39
CA PRO A 141 0.75 11.08 8.50
C PRO A 141 1.80 11.94 7.77
N PHE A 142 1.57 12.17 6.48
CA PHE A 142 2.37 13.13 5.72
C PHE A 142 2.02 14.56 6.12
N PHE A 143 2.89 15.51 5.80
CA PHE A 143 2.74 16.91 6.18
C PHE A 143 1.41 17.49 5.70
N GLY A 144 0.67 18.13 6.62
CA GLY A 144 -0.62 18.75 6.35
C GLY A 144 -1.80 17.80 6.29
N VAL A 145 -1.60 16.50 6.51
CA VAL A 145 -2.66 15.49 6.56
C VAL A 145 -2.98 15.14 8.02
N GLU A 146 -4.27 15.10 8.36
CA GLU A 146 -4.76 14.78 9.71
C GLU A 146 -5.70 13.56 9.66
N PRO A 147 -5.16 12.31 9.70
CA PRO A 147 -5.97 11.11 9.72
C PRO A 147 -6.62 10.88 11.09
N LYS A 148 -7.82 10.33 11.06
CA LYS A 148 -8.61 9.91 12.21
C LYS A 148 -9.02 8.46 12.05
N VAL A 149 -9.11 7.75 13.15
CA VAL A 149 -9.72 6.42 13.23
C VAL A 149 -11.13 6.61 13.78
N LEU A 150 -12.14 6.24 13.02
CA LEU A 150 -13.53 6.35 13.42
C LEU A 150 -14.12 4.96 13.67
N ASP A 151 -14.98 4.86 14.66
CA ASP A 151 -15.84 3.68 14.81
C ASP A 151 -16.83 3.61 13.65
N ALA A 152 -16.86 2.46 12.98
CA ALA A 152 -17.63 2.31 11.75
C ALA A 152 -19.16 2.38 11.92
N GLN A 153 -19.68 2.18 13.13
CA GLN A 153 -21.12 2.20 13.40
C GLN A 153 -21.58 3.59 13.84
N SER A 154 -20.86 4.18 14.78
CA SER A 154 -21.23 5.47 15.37
C SER A 154 -20.65 6.68 14.62
N GLY A 155 -19.60 6.49 13.82
CA GLY A 155 -18.85 7.57 13.17
C GLY A 155 -18.05 8.44 14.14
N GLN A 156 -17.98 8.06 15.42
CA GLN A 156 -17.23 8.80 16.44
C GLN A 156 -15.74 8.48 16.35
N GLU A 157 -14.89 9.45 16.66
CA GLU A 157 -13.45 9.22 16.74
C GLU A 157 -13.12 8.22 17.85
N VAL A 158 -12.40 7.16 17.51
CA VAL A 158 -11.90 6.20 18.49
C VAL A 158 -10.80 6.88 19.30
N ALA A 159 -10.96 6.92 20.61
CA ALA A 159 -9.99 7.54 21.52
C ALA A 159 -8.63 6.79 21.41
N TRP A 160 -7.58 7.56 21.19
CA TRP A 160 -6.23 7.03 21.14
C TRP A 160 -5.30 7.89 21.99
N SER A 161 -4.42 7.22 22.72
CA SER A 161 -3.28 7.82 23.41
C SER A 161 -2.04 6.95 23.21
N LYS A 162 -0.86 7.50 23.41
CA LYS A 162 0.38 6.72 23.32
C LYS A 162 0.31 5.53 24.28
N GLY A 163 0.58 4.34 23.75
CA GLY A 163 0.46 3.07 24.47
C GLY A 163 -0.91 2.40 24.34
N SER A 164 -1.86 3.00 23.62
CA SER A 164 -3.14 2.35 23.27
C SER A 164 -3.22 2.04 21.79
N ARG A 165 -4.18 1.18 21.42
CA ARG A 165 -4.48 0.84 20.02
C ARG A 165 -5.88 1.35 19.67
N ALA A 166 -6.05 1.82 18.45
CA ALA A 166 -7.35 2.19 17.89
C ALA A 166 -7.58 1.44 16.58
N ASP A 167 -8.69 0.74 16.48
CA ASP A 167 -9.12 0.02 15.29
C ASP A 167 -10.43 0.62 14.78
N GLY A 168 -10.56 0.79 13.46
CA GLY A 168 -11.77 1.37 12.88
C GLY A 168 -11.62 1.65 11.39
N VAL A 169 -12.34 2.66 10.92
CA VAL A 169 -12.26 3.15 9.55
C VAL A 169 -11.42 4.42 9.48
N LEU A 170 -10.67 4.57 8.39
CA LEU A 170 -9.82 5.72 8.18
C LEU A 170 -10.62 6.90 7.61
N ALA A 171 -10.47 8.05 8.22
CA ALA A 171 -11.00 9.31 7.74
C ALA A 171 -9.95 10.43 7.81
N LEU A 172 -10.12 11.49 7.04
CA LEU A 172 -9.24 12.66 7.06
C LEU A 172 -10.02 13.87 7.56
N ALA A 173 -9.48 14.56 8.59
CA ALA A 173 -10.21 15.59 9.32
C ALA A 173 -10.21 16.96 8.63
N LYS A 174 -9.21 17.23 7.79
CA LYS A 174 -9.02 18.53 7.15
C LYS A 174 -8.67 18.38 5.69
N PRO A 175 -9.03 19.35 4.85
CA PRO A 175 -8.53 19.40 3.47
C PRO A 175 -6.99 19.46 3.45
N TRP A 176 -6.40 18.81 2.47
CA TRP A 176 -4.95 18.81 2.20
C TRP A 176 -4.72 19.33 0.77
N PRO A 177 -3.49 19.78 0.41
CA PRO A 177 -3.24 20.49 -0.86
C PRO A 177 -3.62 19.71 -2.12
N SER A 178 -3.50 18.37 -2.12
CA SER A 178 -3.79 17.50 -3.25
C SER A 178 -5.17 16.85 -3.21
N ALA A 179 -6.06 17.27 -2.29
CA ALA A 179 -7.41 16.72 -2.18
C ALA A 179 -8.20 16.90 -3.47
N CYS A 180 -8.84 15.84 -3.93
CA CYS A 180 -9.82 15.88 -5.02
C CYS A 180 -10.98 16.80 -4.62
N ARG A 181 -11.43 17.65 -5.55
CA ARG A 181 -12.54 18.58 -5.30
C ARG A 181 -13.87 18.10 -5.85
N THR A 182 -13.83 17.15 -6.76
CA THR A 182 -15.01 16.55 -7.39
C THR A 182 -14.62 15.38 -8.28
N VAL A 183 -15.60 14.60 -8.72
CA VAL A 183 -15.50 13.68 -9.84
C VAL A 183 -16.10 14.36 -11.07
N TRP A 184 -15.43 14.27 -12.20
CA TRP A 184 -15.88 14.89 -13.44
C TRP A 184 -17.29 14.41 -13.84
N GLY A 185 -18.21 15.36 -14.02
CA GLY A 185 -19.58 15.08 -14.42
C GLY A 185 -20.48 14.47 -13.34
N ASP A 186 -19.98 14.20 -12.12
CA ASP A 186 -20.75 13.54 -11.06
C ASP A 186 -20.33 14.03 -9.66
N HIS A 187 -20.65 15.28 -9.37
CA HIS A 187 -20.35 15.88 -8.06
C HIS A 187 -21.16 15.25 -6.92
N GLU A 188 -22.40 14.85 -7.18
CA GLU A 188 -23.26 14.23 -6.17
C GLU A 188 -22.68 12.91 -5.68
N ARG A 189 -22.16 12.10 -6.59
CA ARG A 189 -21.45 10.87 -6.24
C ARG A 189 -20.21 11.14 -5.40
N TYR A 190 -19.43 12.18 -5.74
CA TYR A 190 -18.27 12.57 -4.95
C TYR A 190 -18.68 12.90 -3.51
N MET A 191 -19.71 13.72 -3.33
CA MET A 191 -20.24 14.07 -2.02
C MET A 191 -20.70 12.83 -1.24
N ALA A 192 -21.56 12.02 -1.86
CA ALA A 192 -22.14 10.83 -1.24
C ALA A 192 -21.06 9.80 -0.82
N THR A 193 -20.04 9.61 -1.65
CA THR A 193 -19.01 8.58 -1.41
C THR A 193 -18.02 9.00 -0.34
N TYR A 194 -17.58 10.27 -0.34
CA TYR A 194 -16.42 10.68 0.46
C TYR A 194 -16.73 11.65 1.60
N LEU A 195 -17.80 12.45 1.50
CA LEU A 195 -18.04 13.54 2.44
C LEU A 195 -19.33 13.40 3.26
N ASP A 196 -20.29 12.64 2.80
CA ASP A 196 -21.58 12.49 3.49
C ASP A 196 -21.62 11.30 4.46
N CYS A 197 -20.72 10.32 4.32
CA CYS A 197 -20.69 9.11 5.15
C CYS A 197 -20.40 9.39 6.63
N TYR A 198 -19.37 10.20 6.90
CA TYR A 198 -18.92 10.49 8.27
C TYR A 198 -18.59 11.99 8.42
N LYS A 199 -19.62 12.84 8.35
CA LYS A 199 -19.42 14.29 8.51
C LYS A 199 -18.79 14.66 9.87
N PRO A 200 -17.83 15.60 9.90
CA PRO A 200 -17.33 16.46 8.81
C PRO A 200 -16.08 15.91 8.07
N TYR A 201 -15.80 14.62 8.13
CA TYR A 201 -14.59 13.99 7.66
C TYR A 201 -14.69 13.58 6.18
N TYR A 202 -13.54 13.54 5.51
CA TYR A 202 -13.39 12.79 4.26
C TYR A 202 -13.21 11.32 4.60
N PHE A 203 -14.09 10.47 4.10
CA PHE A 203 -14.07 9.03 4.29
C PHE A 203 -13.26 8.33 3.19
N THR A 204 -12.25 7.56 3.56
CA THR A 204 -11.37 6.90 2.59
C THR A 204 -11.96 5.60 2.03
N GLY A 205 -12.90 4.97 2.71
CA GLY A 205 -13.38 3.63 2.39
C GLY A 205 -12.44 2.52 2.83
N ASP A 206 -11.41 2.84 3.60
CA ASP A 206 -10.43 1.88 4.09
C ASP A 206 -10.53 1.69 5.60
N GLY A 207 -10.34 0.44 6.03
CA GLY A 207 -10.14 0.12 7.44
C GLY A 207 -8.70 0.41 7.86
N CYS A 208 -8.51 0.77 9.11
CA CYS A 208 -7.17 0.98 9.66
C CYS A 208 -7.06 0.65 11.14
N THR A 209 -5.83 0.37 11.53
CA THR A 209 -5.38 0.32 12.91
C THR A 209 -4.36 1.43 13.14
N LYS A 210 -4.44 2.10 14.29
CA LYS A 210 -3.38 2.94 14.83
C LYS A 210 -2.80 2.24 16.04
N ASP A 211 -1.51 1.90 15.99
CA ASP A 211 -0.84 1.14 17.04
C ASP A 211 -0.42 1.99 18.25
N GLU A 212 0.19 1.38 19.24
CA GLU A 212 0.58 1.98 20.51
C GLU A 212 1.61 3.11 20.35
N ASP A 213 2.39 3.09 19.27
CA ASP A 213 3.38 4.13 18.93
C ASP A 213 2.81 5.22 18.04
N GLY A 214 1.56 5.06 17.55
CA GLY A 214 0.88 6.00 16.68
C GLY A 214 1.04 5.73 15.18
N TYR A 215 1.58 4.57 14.82
CA TYR A 215 1.73 4.13 13.43
C TYR A 215 0.41 3.61 12.87
N TYR A 216 0.17 3.88 11.59
CA TYR A 216 -1.03 3.45 10.91
C TYR A 216 -0.77 2.20 10.06
N TRP A 217 -1.75 1.32 10.08
CA TRP A 217 -1.80 0.07 9.33
C TRP A 217 -3.11 0.04 8.57
N ILE A 218 -3.06 -0.08 7.25
CA ILE A 218 -4.26 -0.24 6.43
C ILE A 218 -4.65 -1.72 6.43
N THR A 219 -5.90 -1.99 6.82
CA THR A 219 -6.40 -3.36 6.97
C THR A 219 -7.20 -3.84 5.75
N GLY A 220 -7.36 -2.98 4.76
CA GLY A 220 -8.07 -3.26 3.51
C GLY A 220 -9.30 -2.37 3.33
N ARG A 221 -10.05 -2.63 2.26
CA ARG A 221 -11.29 -1.91 1.96
C ARG A 221 -12.40 -2.28 2.93
N VAL A 222 -13.22 -1.31 3.32
CA VAL A 222 -14.37 -1.55 4.21
C VAL A 222 -15.45 -2.40 3.54
N ASP A 223 -15.57 -2.29 2.22
CA ASP A 223 -16.45 -3.08 1.36
C ASP A 223 -15.97 -4.53 1.15
N ASP A 224 -14.67 -4.81 1.32
CA ASP A 224 -14.08 -6.15 1.23
C ASP A 224 -14.02 -6.88 2.59
N VAL A 225 -14.64 -6.32 3.64
CA VAL A 225 -14.67 -6.96 4.96
C VAL A 225 -15.66 -8.11 5.00
N LEU A 226 -15.17 -9.28 5.39
CA LEU A 226 -15.98 -10.49 5.59
C LEU A 226 -16.70 -10.43 6.94
N ASN A 227 -18.00 -10.78 6.94
CA ASN A 227 -18.80 -10.87 8.16
C ASN A 227 -19.08 -12.35 8.45
N THR A 228 -18.16 -13.02 9.13
CA THR A 228 -18.26 -14.45 9.46
C THR A 228 -18.59 -14.64 10.92
N SER A 229 -19.74 -15.25 11.21
CA SER A 229 -20.20 -15.53 12.60
C SER A 229 -20.20 -14.29 13.51
N GLY A 230 -20.51 -13.10 12.97
CA GLY A 230 -20.51 -11.84 13.71
C GLY A 230 -19.12 -11.17 13.84
N HIS A 231 -18.07 -11.79 13.32
CA HIS A 231 -16.74 -11.19 13.28
C HIS A 231 -16.50 -10.49 11.94
N ARG A 232 -15.94 -9.30 11.99
CA ARG A 232 -15.48 -8.55 10.81
C ARG A 232 -14.00 -8.85 10.58
N ILE A 233 -13.69 -9.47 9.45
CA ILE A 233 -12.34 -9.92 9.11
C ILE A 233 -11.98 -9.31 7.75
N GLY A 234 -10.87 -8.57 7.68
CA GLY A 234 -10.36 -8.05 6.41
C GLY A 234 -9.82 -9.17 5.52
N THR A 235 -10.16 -9.14 4.22
CA THR A 235 -9.61 -10.12 3.26
C THR A 235 -8.10 -10.08 3.24
N ALA A 236 -7.49 -8.89 3.24
CA ALA A 236 -6.05 -8.71 3.26
C ALA A 236 -5.36 -9.32 4.49
N GLU A 237 -6.03 -9.35 5.64
CA GLU A 237 -5.52 -9.98 6.86
C GLU A 237 -5.41 -11.50 6.72
N VAL A 238 -6.46 -12.12 6.16
CA VAL A 238 -6.49 -13.56 5.87
C VAL A 238 -5.43 -13.91 4.82
N GLU A 239 -5.34 -13.15 3.75
CA GLU A 239 -4.36 -13.33 2.68
C GLU A 239 -2.93 -13.23 3.20
N SER A 240 -2.65 -12.25 4.06
CA SER A 240 -1.34 -12.11 4.70
C SER A 240 -0.97 -13.30 5.56
N ALA A 241 -1.94 -13.84 6.32
CA ALA A 241 -1.71 -15.03 7.13
C ALA A 241 -1.43 -16.28 6.28
N LEU A 242 -2.09 -16.41 5.12
CA LEU A 242 -1.89 -17.52 4.18
C LEU A 242 -0.54 -17.45 3.48
N VAL A 243 -0.13 -16.26 3.04
CA VAL A 243 1.17 -16.03 2.37
C VAL A 243 2.35 -16.18 3.33
N ALA A 244 2.14 -16.12 4.65
CA ALA A 244 3.19 -16.46 5.62
C ALA A 244 3.60 -17.95 5.57
N HIS A 245 2.80 -18.81 4.94
CA HIS A 245 3.17 -20.22 4.73
C HIS A 245 4.15 -20.36 3.56
N PRO A 246 5.31 -21.03 3.72
CA PRO A 246 6.38 -21.06 2.70
C PRO A 246 5.99 -21.70 1.36
N ALA A 247 4.93 -22.50 1.31
CA ALA A 247 4.41 -23.09 0.08
C ALA A 247 3.39 -22.21 -0.64
N VAL A 248 3.04 -21.03 -0.12
CA VAL A 248 2.04 -20.12 -0.72
C VAL A 248 2.72 -18.90 -1.31
N ALA A 249 2.63 -18.75 -2.62
CA ALA A 249 3.16 -17.59 -3.34
C ALA A 249 2.17 -16.40 -3.29
N GLN A 250 0.88 -16.68 -3.51
CA GLN A 250 -0.18 -15.68 -3.46
C GLN A 250 -1.46 -16.28 -2.88
N ALA A 251 -2.29 -15.44 -2.29
CA ALA A 251 -3.62 -15.79 -1.80
C ALA A 251 -4.63 -14.71 -2.21
N ALA A 252 -5.86 -15.14 -2.52
CA ALA A 252 -7.00 -14.27 -2.69
C ALA A 252 -8.16 -14.81 -1.86
N THR A 253 -8.81 -13.93 -1.10
CA THR A 253 -9.86 -14.29 -0.15
C THR A 253 -11.16 -13.62 -0.54
N ILE A 254 -12.24 -14.42 -0.60
CA ILE A 254 -13.59 -13.91 -0.86
C ILE A 254 -14.59 -14.45 0.17
N GLY A 255 -15.65 -13.67 0.42
CA GLY A 255 -16.81 -14.14 1.14
C GLY A 255 -17.80 -14.84 0.22
N TYR A 256 -18.45 -15.88 0.73
CA TYR A 256 -19.60 -16.50 0.06
C TYR A 256 -20.77 -16.64 1.04
N PRO A 257 -22.03 -16.62 0.56
CA PRO A 257 -23.20 -16.81 1.42
C PRO A 257 -23.13 -18.15 2.15
N HIS A 258 -23.40 -18.14 3.47
CA HIS A 258 -23.39 -19.33 4.31
C HIS A 258 -24.56 -19.32 5.31
N ASP A 259 -25.41 -20.34 5.31
CA ASP A 259 -26.68 -20.35 6.04
C ASP A 259 -26.54 -20.14 7.55
N ILE A 260 -25.43 -20.58 8.16
CA ILE A 260 -25.23 -20.49 9.62
C ILE A 260 -24.34 -19.28 9.99
N LYS A 261 -23.33 -18.97 9.15
CA LYS A 261 -22.31 -17.97 9.48
C LYS A 261 -22.59 -16.59 8.88
N GLY A 262 -23.64 -16.45 8.06
CA GLY A 262 -23.89 -15.29 7.23
C GLY A 262 -22.98 -15.27 6.01
N GLN A 263 -21.68 -15.21 6.24
CA GLN A 263 -20.64 -15.42 5.21
C GLN A 263 -19.67 -16.52 5.63
N GLY A 264 -19.30 -17.38 4.68
CA GLY A 264 -18.14 -18.28 4.78
C GLY A 264 -16.93 -17.63 4.11
N ILE A 265 -15.74 -18.08 4.47
CA ILE A 265 -14.47 -17.61 3.88
C ILE A 265 -14.01 -18.67 2.87
N CYS A 266 -13.73 -18.22 1.64
CA CYS A 266 -13.12 -19.04 0.61
C CYS A 266 -11.80 -18.40 0.20
N CYS A 267 -10.71 -19.18 0.18
CA CYS A 267 -9.39 -18.73 -0.18
C CYS A 267 -8.88 -19.48 -1.40
N TYR A 268 -8.39 -18.75 -2.37
CA TYR A 268 -7.68 -19.29 -3.53
C TYR A 268 -6.19 -19.11 -3.28
N LEU A 269 -5.41 -20.15 -3.52
CA LEU A 269 -3.97 -20.14 -3.27
C LEU A 269 -3.19 -20.45 -4.56
N GLU A 270 -2.17 -19.66 -4.82
CA GLU A 270 -1.11 -20.01 -5.75
C GLU A 270 0.09 -20.53 -4.95
N LEU A 271 0.57 -21.71 -5.31
CA LEU A 271 1.68 -22.34 -4.61
C LEU A 271 3.03 -21.87 -5.20
N THR A 272 4.06 -21.85 -4.36
CA THR A 272 5.45 -21.66 -4.80
C THR A 272 5.87 -22.81 -5.72
N LYS A 273 6.70 -22.51 -6.72
CA LYS A 273 7.24 -23.52 -7.66
C LYS A 273 8.34 -24.33 -7.03
#